data_d0e5f62d9d35890f83871f920006f36c
#
_entry.id   d0e5f62d9d35890f83871f920006f36c
#
_cell.length_a   1.000
_cell.length_b   1.000
_cell.length_c   1.000
_cell.angle_alpha   90.00
_cell.angle_beta   90.00
_cell.angle_gamma   90.00
#
_symmetry.space_group_name_H-M   'P 1'
#
loop_
_entity.id
_entity.type
_entity.pdbx_description
1 polymer ?
#
loop_
_entity_poly.entity_id
_entity_poly.type
_entity_poly.pdbx_seq_one_letter_code
_entity_poly.pdbx_strand_id
1 'polypeptide(L)'
;ALLLGTSACGTQGTASFASPVELTVWTYYNGDQLETFNRLVEEFNDTVGRERNIEVIASGQGSVNDLETNVMNAAEGKVGAEAMPNIFSAYADTAYAIDRMGLVVDLAPYLDEKEREKYIEAYLEEGDFDGDGSIKIFPTAKCTELMFLNDTDWQKFAQAAGADYSDLSTVEGVVRTAEKYYDWTDAQTDAPDDGRALFGRDAMANYILAGAKELGAPIFCAKNGRMTLNFDRDAVRRLWDNYYVPFIKGYFSASGRFRSDEIKSGGLLAYVGSNASATFLPTQVIRD
;
A
#
# COMPACT_ATOMS: atom_id res chain seq x y z
N ALA A 1 57.33 -33.73 56.56
CA ALA A 1 56.82 -32.58 55.90
C ALA A 1 55.85 -33.03 54.80
N LEU A 2 54.53 -32.82 55.03
CA LEU A 2 53.46 -33.05 54.06
C LEU A 2 53.20 -31.77 53.37
N LEU A 3 53.37 -31.69 52.04
CA LEU A 3 52.92 -30.63 51.19
C LEU A 3 51.51 -30.98 50.61
N LEU A 4 50.52 -30.32 51.08
CA LEU A 4 49.16 -30.35 50.52
C LEU A 4 49.08 -29.33 49.34
N GLY A 5 49.02 -29.86 48.12
CA GLY A 5 48.71 -29.08 46.93
C GLY A 5 47.18 -28.86 46.81
N THR A 6 46.72 -27.64 46.93
CA THR A 6 45.32 -27.26 46.62
C THR A 6 45.21 -27.00 45.12
N SER A 7 44.60 -27.94 44.38
CA SER A 7 44.13 -27.71 43.01
C SER A 7 42.87 -26.88 43.06
N ALA A 8 42.97 -25.62 42.73
CA ALA A 8 41.80 -24.78 42.45
C ALA A 8 41.28 -25.13 41.07
N CYS A 9 40.23 -25.95 41.00
CA CYS A 9 39.37 -26.06 39.80
C CYS A 9 38.59 -24.78 39.65
N GLY A 10 39.08 -23.89 38.80
CA GLY A 10 38.26 -22.79 38.29
C GLY A 10 37.20 -23.36 37.37
N THR A 11 35.97 -23.49 37.87
CA THR A 11 34.81 -23.63 37.02
C THR A 11 34.67 -22.33 36.24
N GLN A 12 35.13 -22.30 34.98
CA GLN A 12 34.65 -21.33 34.04
C GLN A 12 33.13 -21.59 33.90
N GLY A 13 32.34 -20.76 34.54
CA GLY A 13 30.91 -20.68 34.28
C GLY A 13 30.75 -20.34 32.81
N THR A 14 30.34 -21.32 32.02
CA THR A 14 29.75 -21.03 30.70
C THR A 14 28.56 -20.13 30.97
N ALA A 15 28.69 -18.84 30.64
CA ALA A 15 27.53 -17.95 30.59
C ALA A 15 26.54 -18.65 29.66
N SER A 16 25.48 -19.17 30.22
CA SER A 16 24.33 -19.62 29.46
C SER A 16 23.72 -18.35 28.90
N PHE A 17 24.04 -18.01 27.66
CA PHE A 17 23.30 -16.99 26.96
C PHE A 17 21.86 -17.52 26.84
N ALA A 18 20.92 -16.81 27.44
CA ALA A 18 19.51 -17.09 27.22
C ALA A 18 19.26 -17.01 25.70
N SER A 19 18.46 -17.93 25.18
CA SER A 19 18.04 -17.86 23.78
C SER A 19 17.44 -16.46 23.49
N PRO A 20 17.68 -15.90 22.32
CA PRO A 20 17.11 -14.61 21.96
C PRO A 20 15.57 -14.66 22.03
N VAL A 21 14.97 -13.52 22.30
CA VAL A 21 13.52 -13.36 22.18
C VAL A 21 13.22 -13.26 20.68
N GLU A 22 12.51 -14.24 20.15
CA GLU A 22 12.08 -14.26 18.76
C GLU A 22 10.86 -13.35 18.56
N LEU A 23 10.90 -12.48 17.54
CA LEU A 23 9.80 -11.65 17.11
C LEU A 23 9.49 -11.96 15.65
N THR A 24 8.30 -12.48 15.40
CA THR A 24 7.82 -12.77 14.03
C THR A 24 7.15 -11.54 13.43
N VAL A 25 7.51 -11.24 12.16
CA VAL A 25 6.97 -10.10 11.40
C VAL A 25 6.40 -10.58 10.09
N TRP A 26 5.11 -10.32 9.86
CA TRP A 26 4.44 -10.65 8.62
C TRP A 26 4.20 -9.39 7.77
N THR A 27 4.56 -9.47 6.49
CA THR A 27 4.38 -8.38 5.53
C THR A 27 3.73 -8.90 4.25
N TYR A 28 3.23 -7.97 3.42
CA TYR A 28 2.79 -8.27 2.06
C TYR A 28 3.88 -7.99 1.01
N TYR A 29 5.09 -7.66 1.45
CA TYR A 29 6.20 -7.39 0.54
C TYR A 29 6.56 -8.63 -0.26
N ASN A 30 6.93 -8.43 -1.52
CA ASN A 30 7.42 -9.45 -2.42
C ASN A 30 8.49 -8.86 -3.36
N GLY A 31 9.20 -9.74 -4.10
CA GLY A 31 10.28 -9.30 -4.99
C GLY A 31 11.31 -8.41 -4.28
N ASP A 32 11.75 -7.35 -4.94
CA ASP A 32 12.80 -6.43 -4.47
C ASP A 32 12.46 -5.75 -3.13
N GLN A 33 11.16 -5.53 -2.87
CA GLN A 33 10.72 -4.95 -1.59
C GLN A 33 10.97 -5.91 -0.43
N LEU A 34 10.67 -7.21 -0.63
CA LEU A 34 10.91 -8.23 0.38
C LEU A 34 12.41 -8.42 0.61
N GLU A 35 13.22 -8.47 -0.46
CA GLU A 35 14.67 -8.57 -0.34
C GLU A 35 15.26 -7.38 0.43
N THR A 36 14.77 -6.16 0.15
CA THR A 36 15.21 -4.96 0.85
C THR A 36 14.80 -4.99 2.32
N PHE A 37 13.59 -5.42 2.62
CA PHE A 37 13.12 -5.55 4.00
C PHE A 37 13.92 -6.63 4.77
N ASN A 38 14.19 -7.77 4.16
CA ASN A 38 15.01 -8.82 4.78
C ASN A 38 16.42 -8.33 5.10
N ARG A 39 17.05 -7.52 4.25
CA ARG A 39 18.36 -6.91 4.57
C ARG A 39 18.31 -5.98 5.78
N LEU A 40 17.22 -5.21 5.94
CA LEU A 40 17.03 -4.39 7.14
C LEU A 40 16.84 -5.24 8.40
N VAL A 41 16.14 -6.37 8.28
CA VAL A 41 15.98 -7.33 9.39
C VAL A 41 17.31 -7.98 9.74
N GLU A 42 18.11 -8.38 8.77
CA GLU A 42 19.47 -8.91 8.99
C GLU A 42 20.35 -7.87 9.69
N GLU A 43 20.34 -6.61 9.23
CA GLU A 43 21.09 -5.52 9.87
C GLU A 43 20.64 -5.31 11.32
N PHE A 44 19.32 -5.31 11.59
CA PHE A 44 18.80 -5.23 12.94
C PHE A 44 19.28 -6.39 13.81
N ASN A 45 19.18 -7.62 13.33
CA ASN A 45 19.58 -8.82 14.06
C ASN A 45 21.09 -8.80 14.37
N ASP A 46 21.90 -8.33 13.43
CA ASP A 46 23.35 -8.23 13.59
C ASP A 46 23.82 -7.08 14.51
N THR A 47 22.99 -6.09 14.74
CA THR A 47 23.31 -4.89 15.54
C THR A 47 22.48 -4.84 16.81
N VAL A 48 21.36 -4.11 16.76
CA VAL A 48 20.48 -3.86 17.92
C VAL A 48 19.88 -5.16 18.46
N GLY A 49 19.50 -6.09 17.59
CA GLY A 49 18.94 -7.39 17.96
C GLY A 49 19.92 -8.18 18.81
N ARG A 50 21.16 -8.29 18.36
CA ARG A 50 22.24 -8.96 19.10
C ARG A 50 22.53 -8.29 20.46
N GLU A 51 22.56 -6.96 20.50
CA GLU A 51 22.78 -6.21 21.73
C GLU A 51 21.64 -6.39 22.74
N ARG A 52 20.42 -6.51 22.26
CA ARG A 52 19.20 -6.62 23.07
C ARG A 52 18.76 -8.07 23.29
N ASN A 53 19.47 -9.04 22.72
CA ASN A 53 19.10 -10.47 22.72
C ASN A 53 17.69 -10.69 22.12
N ILE A 54 17.44 -10.04 20.98
CA ILE A 54 16.20 -10.12 20.19
C ILE A 54 16.57 -10.63 18.80
N GLU A 55 15.80 -11.54 18.26
CA GLU A 55 15.89 -12.01 16.88
C GLU A 55 14.56 -11.77 16.16
N VAL A 56 14.60 -11.06 15.04
CA VAL A 56 13.43 -10.82 14.19
C VAL A 56 13.41 -11.82 13.05
N ILE A 57 12.27 -12.49 12.86
CA ILE A 57 12.00 -13.42 11.76
C ILE A 57 10.91 -12.83 10.90
N ALA A 58 11.26 -12.37 9.70
CA ALA A 58 10.32 -11.78 8.76
C ALA A 58 9.80 -12.80 7.76
N SER A 59 8.53 -12.69 7.38
CA SER A 59 7.87 -13.52 6.38
C SER A 59 6.98 -12.69 5.47
N GLY A 60 7.14 -12.87 4.15
CA GLY A 60 6.22 -12.34 3.14
C GLY A 60 5.01 -13.25 3.00
N GLN A 61 3.82 -12.72 3.21
CA GLN A 61 2.56 -13.48 3.20
C GLN A 61 1.82 -13.40 1.84
N GLY A 62 2.48 -12.94 0.79
CA GLY A 62 1.89 -12.80 -0.53
C GLY A 62 1.28 -11.41 -0.77
N SER A 63 0.04 -11.36 -1.26
CA SER A 63 -0.65 -10.08 -1.47
C SER A 63 -1.20 -9.50 -0.15
N VAL A 64 -1.69 -8.26 -0.20
CA VAL A 64 -2.41 -7.64 0.93
C VAL A 64 -3.56 -8.53 1.41
N ASN A 65 -4.38 -9.03 0.48
CA ASN A 65 -5.53 -9.89 0.82
C ASN A 65 -5.10 -11.24 1.42
N ASP A 66 -3.97 -11.80 0.98
CA ASP A 66 -3.42 -13.03 1.55
C ASP A 66 -2.97 -12.78 2.99
N LEU A 67 -2.24 -11.68 3.23
CA LEU A 67 -1.80 -11.29 4.56
C LEU A 67 -2.99 -11.07 5.51
N GLU A 68 -4.00 -10.29 5.09
CA GLU A 68 -5.22 -10.06 5.88
C GLU A 68 -5.91 -11.38 6.24
N THR A 69 -6.06 -12.26 5.25
CA THR A 69 -6.66 -13.60 5.46
C THR A 69 -5.87 -14.43 6.47
N ASN A 70 -4.53 -14.43 6.34
CA ASN A 70 -3.66 -15.21 7.21
C ASN A 70 -3.67 -14.66 8.65
N VAL A 71 -3.61 -13.33 8.82
CA VAL A 71 -3.70 -12.68 10.13
C VAL A 71 -5.04 -12.97 10.80
N MET A 72 -6.16 -12.84 10.08
CA MET A 72 -7.48 -13.15 10.61
C MET A 72 -7.61 -14.63 10.99
N ASN A 73 -7.11 -15.54 10.15
CA ASN A 73 -7.15 -16.98 10.46
C ASN A 73 -6.31 -17.32 11.69
N ALA A 74 -5.14 -16.68 11.84
CA ALA A 74 -4.28 -16.84 13.02
C ALA A 74 -4.96 -16.31 14.29
N ALA A 75 -5.55 -15.09 14.21
CA ALA A 75 -6.25 -14.47 15.33
C ALA A 75 -7.48 -15.27 15.81
N GLU A 76 -8.21 -15.88 14.87
CA GLU A 76 -9.36 -16.74 15.14
C GLU A 76 -8.95 -18.17 15.57
N GLY A 77 -7.67 -18.52 15.52
CA GLY A 77 -7.18 -19.86 15.86
C GLY A 77 -7.72 -20.95 14.94
N LYS A 78 -7.90 -20.67 13.65
CA LYS A 78 -8.44 -21.64 12.70
C LYS A 78 -7.53 -22.84 12.55
N VAL A 79 -8.12 -23.99 12.31
CA VAL A 79 -7.38 -25.25 12.08
C VAL A 79 -6.48 -25.09 10.85
N GLY A 80 -5.18 -25.33 11.03
CA GLY A 80 -4.18 -25.21 9.98
C GLY A 80 -3.63 -23.79 9.79
N ALA A 81 -4.11 -22.79 10.55
CA ALA A 81 -3.49 -21.48 10.57
C ALA A 81 -2.16 -21.51 11.32
N GLU A 82 -1.24 -20.65 10.92
CA GLU A 82 -0.01 -20.39 11.66
C GLU A 82 -0.32 -19.65 12.98
N ALA A 83 0.65 -19.63 13.89
CA ALA A 83 0.53 -18.83 15.11
C ALA A 83 0.48 -17.33 14.76
N MET A 84 -0.27 -16.56 15.57
CA MET A 84 -0.35 -15.13 15.41
C MET A 84 1.05 -14.49 15.46
N PRO A 85 1.45 -13.68 14.48
CA PRO A 85 2.74 -13.00 14.49
C PRO A 85 2.79 -11.91 15.58
N ASN A 86 3.98 -11.54 16.01
CA ASN A 86 4.16 -10.44 16.97
C ASN A 86 3.91 -9.08 16.31
N ILE A 87 4.25 -8.95 15.03
CA ILE A 87 4.10 -7.73 14.24
C ILE A 87 3.56 -8.12 12.86
N PHE A 88 2.63 -7.36 12.34
CA PHE A 88 2.11 -7.56 10.99
C PHE A 88 1.74 -6.23 10.33
N SER A 89 1.91 -6.15 9.01
CA SER A 89 1.41 -5.03 8.23
C SER A 89 -0.11 -5.12 8.09
N ALA A 90 -0.81 -4.01 8.28
CA ALA A 90 -2.26 -3.96 8.14
C ALA A 90 -2.75 -2.59 7.69
N TYR A 91 -3.90 -2.55 7.07
CA TYR A 91 -4.73 -1.35 7.01
C TYR A 91 -5.58 -1.22 8.26
N ALA A 92 -6.18 -0.04 8.46
CA ALA A 92 -6.91 0.30 9.68
C ALA A 92 -8.10 -0.63 9.95
N ASP A 93 -8.79 -1.12 8.93
CA ASP A 93 -9.93 -2.03 9.04
C ASP A 93 -9.53 -3.39 9.63
N THR A 94 -8.47 -3.99 9.10
CA THR A 94 -7.93 -5.25 9.63
C THR A 94 -7.37 -5.06 11.05
N ALA A 95 -6.60 -4.00 11.27
CA ALA A 95 -6.06 -3.71 12.61
C ALA A 95 -7.18 -3.47 13.63
N TYR A 96 -8.25 -2.77 13.26
CA TYR A 96 -9.43 -2.58 14.10
C TYR A 96 -10.13 -3.91 14.43
N ALA A 97 -10.30 -4.80 13.46
CA ALA A 97 -10.91 -6.11 13.69
C ALA A 97 -10.09 -6.94 14.69
N ILE A 98 -8.77 -6.92 14.58
CA ILE A 98 -7.86 -7.63 15.50
C ILE A 98 -7.85 -6.95 16.89
N ASP A 99 -7.90 -5.61 16.96
CA ASP A 99 -8.00 -4.87 18.22
C ASP A 99 -9.28 -5.23 18.99
N ARG A 100 -10.43 -5.38 18.32
CA ARG A 100 -11.69 -5.83 18.94
C ARG A 100 -11.61 -7.24 19.51
N MET A 101 -10.62 -8.04 19.12
CA MET A 101 -10.32 -9.34 19.73
C MET A 101 -9.36 -9.21 20.93
N GLY A 102 -8.88 -8.01 21.24
CA GLY A 102 -7.92 -7.75 22.32
C GLY A 102 -6.50 -8.21 22.02
N LEU A 103 -6.15 -8.32 20.73
CA LEU A 103 -4.86 -8.84 20.25
C LEU A 103 -3.89 -7.75 19.74
N VAL A 104 -4.26 -6.47 19.88
CA VAL A 104 -3.40 -5.35 19.49
C VAL A 104 -2.91 -4.62 20.74
N VAL A 105 -1.62 -4.33 20.77
CA VAL A 105 -0.99 -3.55 21.84
C VAL A 105 -1.14 -2.06 21.57
N ASP A 106 -1.48 -1.27 22.57
CA ASP A 106 -1.38 0.17 22.50
C ASP A 106 0.10 0.60 22.59
N LEU A 107 0.58 1.30 21.57
CA LEU A 107 1.96 1.77 21.46
C LEU A 107 2.18 3.15 22.09
N ALA A 108 1.11 3.91 22.41
CA ALA A 108 1.22 5.25 22.96
C ALA A 108 2.11 5.34 24.22
N PRO A 109 2.07 4.39 25.17
CA PRO A 109 2.93 4.42 26.35
C PRO A 109 4.43 4.23 26.04
N TYR A 110 4.78 3.72 24.87
CA TYR A 110 6.17 3.43 24.46
C TYR A 110 6.78 4.53 23.61
N LEU A 111 5.99 5.53 23.19
CA LEU A 111 6.44 6.66 22.38
C LEU A 111 6.45 7.92 23.24
N ASP A 112 7.63 8.42 23.54
CA ASP A 112 7.76 9.72 24.17
C ASP A 112 7.42 10.86 23.19
N GLU A 113 7.23 12.09 23.71
CA GLU A 113 6.86 13.27 22.91
C GLU A 113 7.89 13.53 21.78
N LYS A 114 9.18 13.39 22.09
CA LYS A 114 10.25 13.59 21.11
C LYS A 114 10.23 12.54 20.00
N GLU A 115 9.83 11.31 20.28
CA GLU A 115 9.64 10.27 19.28
C GLU A 115 8.41 10.56 18.43
N ARG A 116 7.30 10.95 19.05
CA ARG A 116 6.05 11.29 18.34
C ARG A 116 6.23 12.46 17.37
N GLU A 117 7.00 13.48 17.73
CA GLU A 117 7.30 14.64 16.86
C GLU A 117 7.98 14.27 15.52
N LYS A 118 8.55 13.08 15.41
CA LYS A 118 9.16 12.59 14.15
C LYS A 118 8.14 12.15 13.12
N TYR A 119 6.89 11.94 13.52
CA TYR A 119 5.82 11.42 12.67
C TYR A 119 4.77 12.48 12.38
N ILE A 120 4.08 12.34 11.25
CA ILE A 120 2.92 13.16 10.92
C ILE A 120 1.77 12.75 11.85
N GLU A 121 1.26 13.68 12.64
CA GLU A 121 0.22 13.44 13.64
C GLU A 121 -0.99 12.68 13.06
N ALA A 122 -1.51 13.11 11.91
CA ALA A 122 -2.64 12.45 11.25
C ALA A 122 -2.39 10.97 10.90
N TYR A 123 -1.14 10.52 10.84
CA TYR A 123 -0.81 9.12 10.60
C TYR A 123 -0.78 8.30 11.89
N LEU A 124 -0.43 8.92 13.01
CA LEU A 124 -0.53 8.30 14.34
C LEU A 124 -2.00 8.19 14.77
N GLU A 125 -2.81 9.24 14.49
CA GLU A 125 -4.25 9.29 14.79
C GLU A 125 -5.05 8.20 14.05
N GLU A 126 -4.56 7.68 12.93
CA GLU A 126 -5.22 6.56 12.23
C GLU A 126 -5.35 5.30 13.11
N GLY A 127 -4.46 5.13 14.08
CA GLY A 127 -4.49 4.05 15.06
C GLY A 127 -5.34 4.32 16.30
N ASP A 128 -5.91 5.50 16.43
CA ASP A 128 -6.79 5.87 17.56
C ASP A 128 -8.24 5.49 17.26
N PHE A 129 -8.57 4.23 17.44
CA PHE A 129 -9.88 3.68 17.09
C PHE A 129 -11.02 4.13 18.01
N ASP A 130 -10.73 4.45 19.24
CA ASP A 130 -11.71 4.79 20.27
C ASP A 130 -11.72 6.29 20.62
N GLY A 131 -10.79 7.09 20.09
CA GLY A 131 -10.65 8.53 20.34
C GLY A 131 -10.11 8.83 21.74
N ASP A 132 -9.28 7.94 22.28
CA ASP A 132 -8.71 8.01 23.62
C ASP A 132 -7.19 8.33 23.62
N GLY A 133 -6.61 8.55 22.45
CA GLY A 133 -5.19 8.84 22.25
C GLY A 133 -4.31 7.59 22.16
N SER A 134 -4.89 6.40 22.05
CA SER A 134 -4.16 5.15 21.81
C SER A 134 -3.54 5.11 20.41
N ILE A 135 -2.43 4.37 20.26
CA ILE A 135 -1.76 4.15 18.98
C ILE A 135 -1.74 2.65 18.70
N LYS A 136 -2.77 2.17 18.00
CA LYS A 136 -2.93 0.75 17.66
C LYS A 136 -2.26 0.38 16.33
N ILE A 137 -1.96 1.38 15.50
CA ILE A 137 -1.22 1.23 14.26
C ILE A 137 -0.01 2.16 14.29
N PHE A 138 1.17 1.62 13.93
CA PHE A 138 2.37 2.42 13.78
C PHE A 138 2.63 2.70 12.30
N PRO A 139 2.74 3.98 11.87
CA PRO A 139 2.90 4.33 10.46
C PRO A 139 4.34 4.09 9.99
N THR A 140 4.63 2.92 9.45
CA THR A 140 5.96 2.59 8.90
C THR A 140 6.14 3.09 7.47
N ALA A 141 5.07 3.08 6.66
CA ALA A 141 5.05 3.57 5.29
C ALA A 141 3.64 3.99 4.89
N LYS A 142 3.53 5.10 4.17
CA LYS A 142 2.28 5.57 3.57
C LYS A 142 2.48 5.77 2.08
N CYS A 143 1.50 5.31 1.31
CA CYS A 143 1.45 5.51 -0.13
C CYS A 143 0.38 6.52 -0.50
N THR A 144 0.60 7.22 -1.60
CA THR A 144 -0.41 8.06 -2.26
C THR A 144 -0.62 7.57 -3.68
N GLU A 145 -1.74 7.92 -4.28
CA GLU A 145 -1.95 7.71 -5.70
C GLU A 145 -1.37 8.87 -6.50
N LEU A 146 -0.68 8.55 -7.57
CA LEU A 146 -0.13 9.49 -8.53
C LEU A 146 -0.59 9.13 -9.93
N MET A 147 -0.68 10.12 -10.80
CA MET A 147 -0.82 9.90 -12.23
C MET A 147 0.56 9.70 -12.83
N PHE A 148 0.75 8.55 -13.48
CA PHE A 148 1.92 8.23 -14.28
C PHE A 148 1.59 8.43 -15.75
N LEU A 149 2.49 9.04 -16.49
CA LEU A 149 2.29 9.43 -17.88
C LEU A 149 3.51 9.06 -18.72
N ASN A 150 3.31 8.43 -19.88
CA ASN A 150 4.34 8.28 -20.90
C ASN A 150 4.52 9.62 -21.63
N ASP A 151 5.47 10.40 -21.16
CA ASP A 151 5.68 11.76 -21.64
C ASP A 151 6.09 11.80 -23.12
N THR A 152 6.85 10.84 -23.60
CA THR A 152 7.27 10.79 -25.00
C THR A 152 6.09 10.72 -25.97
N ASP A 153 5.09 9.90 -25.64
CA ASP A 153 3.89 9.78 -26.47
C ASP A 153 2.89 10.91 -26.19
N TRP A 154 2.85 11.41 -24.96
CA TRP A 154 2.08 12.60 -24.61
C TRP A 154 2.48 13.80 -25.43
N GLN A 155 3.78 14.10 -25.58
CA GLN A 155 4.25 15.24 -26.35
C GLN A 155 3.84 15.17 -27.82
N LYS A 156 3.86 13.97 -28.43
CA LYS A 156 3.37 13.78 -29.80
C LYS A 156 1.89 14.09 -29.94
N PHE A 157 1.09 13.57 -29.02
CA PHE A 157 -0.34 13.79 -28.98
C PHE A 157 -0.66 15.27 -28.70
N ALA A 158 -0.05 15.85 -27.67
CA ALA A 158 -0.27 17.21 -27.24
C ALA A 158 0.03 18.22 -28.39
N GLN A 159 1.12 18.00 -29.11
CA GLN A 159 1.45 18.81 -30.29
C GLN A 159 0.41 18.66 -31.41
N ALA A 160 -0.08 17.47 -31.67
CA ALA A 160 -1.02 17.19 -32.74
C ALA A 160 -2.46 17.67 -32.42
N ALA A 161 -2.91 17.50 -31.18
CA ALA A 161 -4.30 17.73 -30.76
C ALA A 161 -4.49 19.04 -29.97
N GLY A 162 -3.42 19.79 -29.69
CA GLY A 162 -3.47 21.02 -28.89
C GLY A 162 -3.87 20.73 -27.43
N ALA A 163 -3.39 19.62 -26.86
CA ALA A 163 -3.62 19.28 -25.46
C ALA A 163 -2.51 19.84 -24.58
N ASP A 164 -2.82 20.09 -23.29
CA ASP A 164 -1.90 20.59 -22.27
C ASP A 164 -2.02 19.80 -20.98
N TYR A 165 -0.96 19.78 -20.16
CA TYR A 165 -1.00 19.08 -18.86
C TYR A 165 -2.10 19.59 -17.94
N SER A 166 -2.51 20.83 -18.04
CA SER A 166 -3.63 21.39 -17.27
C SER A 166 -4.96 20.73 -17.60
N ASP A 167 -5.10 20.14 -18.80
CA ASP A 167 -6.28 19.34 -19.17
C ASP A 167 -6.42 18.08 -18.30
N LEU A 168 -5.33 17.60 -17.70
CA LEU A 168 -5.32 16.43 -16.81
C LEU A 168 -5.57 16.77 -15.34
N SER A 169 -5.78 18.04 -15.01
CA SER A 169 -5.94 18.51 -13.60
C SER A 169 -7.28 18.16 -12.97
N THR A 170 -8.26 17.73 -13.74
CA THR A 170 -9.59 17.32 -13.27
C THR A 170 -10.02 16.01 -13.95
N VAL A 171 -10.89 15.25 -13.29
CA VAL A 171 -11.41 14.00 -13.87
C VAL A 171 -12.14 14.25 -15.18
N GLU A 172 -12.96 15.29 -15.26
CA GLU A 172 -13.66 15.69 -16.48
C GLU A 172 -12.69 16.15 -17.58
N GLY A 173 -11.57 16.76 -17.19
CA GLY A 173 -10.49 17.10 -18.11
C GLY A 173 -9.83 15.85 -18.70
N VAL A 174 -9.51 14.87 -17.85
CA VAL A 174 -8.98 13.57 -18.29
C VAL A 174 -9.94 12.88 -19.27
N VAL A 175 -11.27 12.90 -18.99
CA VAL A 175 -12.28 12.29 -19.88
C VAL A 175 -12.25 12.96 -21.27
N ARG A 176 -12.28 14.30 -21.30
CA ARG A 176 -12.22 15.05 -22.60
C ARG A 176 -10.93 14.83 -23.36
N THR A 177 -9.84 14.76 -22.65
CA THR A 177 -8.52 14.50 -23.25
C THR A 177 -8.42 13.07 -23.78
N ALA A 178 -9.02 12.11 -23.07
CA ALA A 178 -9.07 10.73 -23.51
C ALA A 178 -9.92 10.53 -24.78
N GLU A 179 -11.02 11.24 -24.91
CA GLU A 179 -11.81 11.28 -26.17
C GLU A 179 -10.96 11.81 -27.33
N LYS A 180 -10.29 12.95 -27.17
CA LYS A 180 -9.40 13.50 -28.20
C LYS A 180 -8.26 12.56 -28.55
N TYR A 181 -7.70 11.85 -27.56
CA TYR A 181 -6.62 10.89 -27.79
C TYR A 181 -7.10 9.68 -28.58
N TYR A 182 -8.30 9.17 -28.24
CA TYR A 182 -8.93 8.06 -28.95
C TYR A 182 -9.17 8.45 -30.42
N ASP A 183 -9.81 9.57 -30.70
CA ASP A 183 -10.08 10.07 -32.04
C ASP A 183 -8.77 10.32 -32.85
N TRP A 184 -7.75 10.86 -32.19
CA TRP A 184 -6.46 11.08 -32.81
C TRP A 184 -5.73 9.79 -33.19
N THR A 185 -5.83 8.77 -32.35
CA THR A 185 -5.21 7.47 -32.66
C THR A 185 -6.03 6.67 -33.67
N ASP A 186 -7.34 6.72 -33.62
CA ASP A 186 -8.26 6.12 -34.61
C ASP A 186 -7.99 6.65 -36.04
N ALA A 187 -7.80 7.93 -36.15
CA ALA A 187 -7.50 8.57 -37.41
C ALA A 187 -6.12 8.18 -38.03
N GLN A 188 -5.28 7.42 -37.35
CA GLN A 188 -4.00 6.94 -37.82
C GLN A 188 -4.06 5.57 -38.50
N THR A 189 -5.23 4.91 -38.47
CA THR A 189 -5.46 3.61 -39.12
C THR A 189 -6.64 3.69 -40.07
N ASP A 190 -6.77 2.69 -40.96
CA ASP A 190 -7.92 2.58 -41.87
C ASP A 190 -9.11 1.83 -41.22
N ALA A 191 -8.89 1.18 -40.09
CA ALA A 191 -9.93 0.46 -39.36
C ALA A 191 -10.74 1.45 -38.51
N PRO A 192 -12.08 1.43 -38.59
CA PRO A 192 -12.90 2.32 -37.81
C PRO A 192 -13.02 1.85 -36.35
N ASP A 193 -13.12 2.79 -35.43
CA ASP A 193 -13.37 2.55 -34.01
C ASP A 193 -12.26 1.72 -33.32
N ASP A 194 -11.01 1.84 -33.77
CA ASP A 194 -9.84 1.17 -33.20
C ASP A 194 -8.89 2.12 -32.42
N GLY A 195 -9.38 3.28 -32.05
CA GLY A 195 -8.66 4.25 -31.23
C GLY A 195 -8.16 3.65 -29.92
N ARG A 196 -7.06 4.21 -29.40
CA ARG A 196 -6.41 3.72 -28.19
C ARG A 196 -6.92 4.41 -26.93
N ALA A 197 -6.98 3.65 -25.83
CA ALA A 197 -7.28 4.20 -24.53
C ALA A 197 -6.14 5.11 -24.03
N LEU A 198 -6.49 6.30 -23.53
CA LEU A 198 -5.54 7.18 -22.89
C LEU A 198 -5.23 6.74 -21.46
N PHE A 199 -6.24 6.33 -20.70
CA PHE A 199 -6.19 6.34 -19.24
C PHE A 199 -6.73 5.06 -18.61
N GLY A 200 -6.19 4.71 -17.44
CA GLY A 200 -6.69 3.65 -16.58
C GLY A 200 -6.45 3.95 -15.11
N ARG A 201 -7.03 3.14 -14.23
CA ARG A 201 -6.90 3.31 -12.79
C ARG A 201 -6.83 1.97 -12.08
N ASP A 202 -5.91 1.81 -11.11
CA ASP A 202 -5.75 0.56 -10.37
C ASP A 202 -6.82 0.39 -9.29
N ALA A 203 -7.00 1.37 -8.42
CA ALA A 203 -7.87 1.26 -7.25
C ALA A 203 -9.20 2.00 -7.44
N MET A 204 -10.23 1.29 -7.93
CA MET A 204 -11.56 1.87 -8.11
C MET A 204 -12.24 2.25 -6.80
N ALA A 205 -11.99 1.51 -5.71
CA ALA A 205 -12.51 1.87 -4.40
C ALA A 205 -12.01 3.25 -3.96
N ASN A 206 -10.71 3.53 -4.12
CA ASN A 206 -10.13 4.83 -3.80
C ASN A 206 -10.72 5.95 -4.65
N TYR A 207 -10.95 5.70 -5.95
CA TYR A 207 -11.60 6.67 -6.83
C TYR A 207 -12.99 7.06 -6.32
N ILE A 208 -13.80 6.08 -5.95
CA ILE A 208 -15.17 6.30 -5.47
C ILE A 208 -15.16 7.00 -4.09
N LEU A 209 -14.32 6.52 -3.17
CA LEU A 209 -14.28 7.06 -1.80
C LEU A 209 -13.70 8.48 -1.75
N ALA A 210 -12.56 8.71 -2.40
CA ALA A 210 -11.94 10.03 -2.47
C ALA A 210 -12.81 11.00 -3.25
N GLY A 211 -13.31 10.61 -4.43
CA GLY A 211 -14.14 11.46 -5.26
C GLY A 211 -15.47 11.83 -4.60
N ALA A 212 -16.11 10.91 -3.90
CA ALA A 212 -17.31 11.22 -3.12
C ALA A 212 -17.02 12.23 -2.00
N LYS A 213 -15.88 12.07 -1.30
CA LYS A 213 -15.45 13.01 -0.27
C LYS A 213 -15.14 14.39 -0.84
N GLU A 214 -14.46 14.48 -1.98
CA GLU A 214 -14.17 15.73 -2.70
C GLU A 214 -15.43 16.45 -3.17
N LEU A 215 -16.48 15.69 -3.53
CA LEU A 215 -17.79 16.22 -3.88
C LEU A 215 -18.64 16.62 -2.65
N GLY A 216 -18.09 16.54 -1.44
CA GLY A 216 -18.79 16.86 -0.20
C GLY A 216 -19.80 15.79 0.26
N ALA A 217 -19.78 14.61 -0.34
CA ALA A 217 -20.69 13.49 -0.08
C ALA A 217 -19.93 12.22 0.35
N PRO A 218 -19.17 12.23 1.48
CA PRO A 218 -18.41 11.06 1.92
C PRO A 218 -19.34 9.86 2.12
N ILE A 219 -18.95 8.71 1.56
CA ILE A 219 -19.77 7.49 1.60
C ILE A 219 -19.82 6.90 3.01
N PHE A 220 -18.68 6.86 3.69
CA PHE A 220 -18.60 6.37 5.05
C PHE A 220 -18.39 7.53 6.02
N CYS A 221 -19.22 7.60 7.04
CA CYS A 221 -19.13 8.59 8.10
C CYS A 221 -19.10 7.87 9.46
N ALA A 222 -17.96 7.93 10.14
CA ALA A 222 -17.82 7.44 11.51
C ALA A 222 -18.11 8.58 12.49
N LYS A 223 -19.04 8.37 13.41
CA LYS A 223 -19.35 9.33 14.49
C LYS A 223 -19.77 8.59 15.76
N ASN A 224 -19.12 8.93 16.88
CA ASN A 224 -19.41 8.35 18.19
C ASN A 224 -19.41 6.81 18.17
N GLY A 225 -18.39 6.18 17.59
CA GLY A 225 -18.27 4.73 17.49
C GLY A 225 -19.31 4.05 16.58
N ARG A 226 -20.04 4.82 15.78
CA ARG A 226 -21.01 4.30 14.81
C ARG A 226 -20.62 4.68 13.40
N MET A 227 -20.62 3.69 12.52
CA MET A 227 -20.46 3.89 11.08
C MET A 227 -21.84 4.09 10.46
N THR A 228 -21.96 5.13 9.63
CA THR A 228 -23.12 5.34 8.78
C THR A 228 -22.71 5.34 7.32
N LEU A 229 -23.52 4.71 6.49
CA LEU A 229 -23.37 4.73 5.03
C LEU A 229 -24.23 5.87 4.49
N ASN A 230 -23.57 6.84 3.83
CA ASN A 230 -24.24 7.90 3.09
C ASN A 230 -24.06 7.65 1.60
N PHE A 231 -25.13 7.41 0.90
CA PHE A 231 -25.11 7.16 -0.53
C PHE A 231 -25.77 8.32 -1.28
N ASP A 232 -24.99 9.37 -1.55
CA ASP A 232 -25.44 10.48 -2.37
C ASP A 232 -25.52 10.06 -3.83
N ARG A 233 -26.74 10.04 -4.37
CA ARG A 233 -27.01 9.55 -5.72
C ARG A 233 -26.35 10.40 -6.80
N ASP A 234 -26.30 11.71 -6.62
CA ASP A 234 -25.79 12.63 -7.64
C ASP A 234 -24.24 12.57 -7.66
N ALA A 235 -23.61 12.52 -6.50
CA ALA A 235 -22.15 12.32 -6.39
C ALA A 235 -21.73 10.99 -7.02
N VAL A 236 -22.39 9.88 -6.66
CA VAL A 236 -22.07 8.55 -7.21
C VAL A 236 -22.33 8.52 -8.71
N ARG A 237 -23.41 9.14 -9.20
CA ARG A 237 -23.68 9.20 -10.63
C ARG A 237 -22.60 9.98 -11.37
N ARG A 238 -22.16 11.12 -10.85
CA ARG A 238 -21.09 11.91 -11.47
C ARG A 238 -19.79 11.12 -11.56
N LEU A 239 -19.42 10.39 -10.50
CA LEU A 239 -18.24 9.52 -10.51
C LEU A 239 -18.39 8.38 -11.51
N TRP A 240 -19.57 7.76 -11.57
CA TRP A 240 -19.87 6.70 -12.52
C TRP A 240 -19.77 7.20 -13.97
N ASP A 241 -20.43 8.31 -14.28
CA ASP A 241 -20.45 8.88 -15.64
C ASP A 241 -19.03 9.27 -16.09
N ASN A 242 -18.19 9.76 -15.18
CA ASN A 242 -16.79 10.15 -15.47
C ASN A 242 -15.79 8.99 -15.54
N TYR A 243 -16.20 7.77 -15.23
CA TYR A 243 -15.35 6.60 -15.37
C TYR A 243 -15.94 5.52 -16.28
N TYR A 244 -17.18 5.09 -15.98
CA TYR A 244 -17.81 3.99 -16.71
C TYR A 244 -18.13 4.37 -18.16
N VAL A 245 -18.63 5.57 -18.39
CA VAL A 245 -18.93 6.02 -19.76
C VAL A 245 -17.71 6.10 -20.65
N PRO A 246 -16.59 6.75 -20.27
CA PRO A 246 -15.37 6.71 -21.06
C PRO A 246 -14.77 5.30 -21.19
N PHE A 247 -14.95 4.43 -20.19
CA PHE A 247 -14.51 3.04 -20.26
C PHE A 247 -15.23 2.25 -21.36
N ILE A 248 -16.56 2.31 -21.42
CA ILE A 248 -17.34 1.60 -22.46
C ILE A 248 -17.16 2.18 -23.87
N LYS A 249 -16.68 3.43 -23.97
CA LYS A 249 -16.32 4.08 -25.23
C LYS A 249 -14.90 3.75 -25.69
N GLY A 250 -14.11 3.00 -24.92
CA GLY A 250 -12.73 2.67 -25.23
C GLY A 250 -11.72 3.77 -24.90
N TYR A 251 -12.14 4.89 -24.30
CA TYR A 251 -11.26 6.00 -23.92
C TYR A 251 -10.39 5.65 -22.71
N PHE A 252 -10.93 4.80 -21.84
CA PHE A 252 -10.25 4.21 -20.68
C PHE A 252 -10.11 2.71 -20.87
N SER A 253 -9.09 2.11 -20.23
CA SER A 253 -8.87 0.67 -20.24
C SER A 253 -8.61 0.12 -18.84
N ALA A 254 -8.92 -1.16 -18.68
CA ALA A 254 -8.67 -1.96 -17.50
C ALA A 254 -8.43 -3.42 -17.91
N SER A 255 -7.59 -3.65 -18.89
CA SER A 255 -7.13 -4.98 -19.28
C SER A 255 -6.05 -5.47 -18.30
N GLY A 256 -6.04 -6.71 -17.93
CA GLY A 256 -5.09 -7.26 -16.99
C GLY A 256 -5.29 -6.81 -15.52
N ARG A 257 -4.37 -7.24 -14.65
CA ARG A 257 -4.46 -7.03 -13.19
C ARG A 257 -4.04 -5.61 -12.77
N PHE A 258 -2.96 -5.09 -13.33
CA PHE A 258 -2.38 -3.79 -13.00
C PHE A 258 -2.22 -2.90 -14.22
N ARG A 259 -2.51 -1.63 -14.07
CA ARG A 259 -2.32 -0.61 -15.14
C ARG A 259 -0.85 -0.40 -15.48
N SER A 260 0.04 -0.60 -14.51
CA SER A 260 1.48 -0.61 -14.74
C SER A 260 1.92 -1.66 -15.78
N ASP A 261 1.21 -2.75 -15.95
CA ASP A 261 1.49 -3.73 -17.00
C ASP A 261 0.99 -3.27 -18.37
N GLU A 262 -0.14 -2.57 -18.42
CA GLU A 262 -0.67 -2.00 -19.67
C GLU A 262 0.22 -0.86 -20.20
N ILE A 263 0.78 -0.01 -19.33
CA ILE A 263 1.69 1.06 -19.77
C ILE A 263 3.01 0.50 -20.29
N LYS A 264 3.50 -0.63 -19.76
CA LYS A 264 4.70 -1.32 -20.27
C LYS A 264 4.58 -1.77 -21.72
N SER A 265 3.39 -2.22 -22.11
CA SER A 265 3.07 -2.66 -23.47
C SER A 265 2.61 -1.51 -24.39
N GLY A 266 2.51 -0.29 -23.87
CA GLY A 266 1.98 0.86 -24.61
C GLY A 266 0.45 0.80 -24.83
N GLY A 267 -0.27 -0.05 -24.09
CA GLY A 267 -1.73 -0.15 -24.12
C GLY A 267 -2.45 1.03 -23.48
N LEU A 268 -1.74 1.78 -22.61
CA LEU A 268 -2.20 3.04 -22.00
C LEU A 268 -1.15 4.13 -22.18
N LEU A 269 -1.60 5.38 -22.25
CA LEU A 269 -0.74 6.56 -22.21
C LEU A 269 -0.49 7.00 -20.76
N ALA A 270 -1.51 6.92 -19.93
CA ALA A 270 -1.46 7.35 -18.54
C ALA A 270 -2.27 6.41 -17.62
N TYR A 271 -1.90 6.37 -16.35
CA TYR A 271 -2.73 5.70 -15.34
C TYR A 271 -2.56 6.34 -13.96
N VAL A 272 -3.54 6.12 -13.10
CA VAL A 272 -3.44 6.44 -11.68
C VAL A 272 -3.27 5.15 -10.89
N GLY A 273 -2.24 5.12 -10.05
CA GLY A 273 -1.92 4.02 -9.16
C GLY A 273 -1.06 4.48 -8.00
N SER A 274 -0.73 3.57 -7.09
CA SER A 274 0.14 3.85 -5.96
C SER A 274 1.50 4.38 -6.42
N ASN A 275 2.08 5.33 -5.69
CA ASN A 275 3.45 5.79 -5.93
C ASN A 275 4.48 4.65 -5.84
N ALA A 276 4.18 3.56 -5.14
CA ALA A 276 4.98 2.34 -5.13
C ALA A 276 5.09 1.68 -6.51
N SER A 277 4.15 1.96 -7.42
CA SER A 277 4.20 1.48 -8.82
C SER A 277 5.39 2.02 -9.61
N ALA A 278 6.02 3.10 -9.14
CA ALA A 278 7.19 3.68 -9.81
C ALA A 278 8.33 2.67 -10.00
N THR A 279 8.47 1.71 -9.09
CA THR A 279 9.49 0.64 -9.16
C THR A 279 9.25 -0.36 -10.30
N PHE A 280 8.02 -0.41 -10.82
CA PHE A 280 7.62 -1.33 -11.89
C PHE A 280 7.53 -0.66 -13.27
N LEU A 281 7.78 0.65 -13.36
CA LEU A 281 7.72 1.37 -14.63
C LEU A 281 8.91 1.01 -15.51
N PRO A 282 8.69 0.80 -16.83
CA PRO A 282 9.76 0.56 -17.77
C PRO A 282 10.50 1.85 -18.08
N THR A 283 11.77 1.74 -18.42
CA THR A 283 12.56 2.86 -18.98
C THR A 283 12.26 3.11 -20.44
N GLN A 284 11.69 2.11 -21.13
CA GLN A 284 11.31 2.17 -22.54
C GLN A 284 10.03 1.36 -22.77
N VAL A 285 9.15 1.88 -23.61
CA VAL A 285 7.96 1.17 -24.12
C VAL A 285 8.18 0.83 -25.56
N ILE A 286 8.16 -0.45 -25.92
CA ILE A 286 8.27 -0.94 -27.30
C ILE A 286 6.86 -1.29 -27.76
N ARG A 287 6.45 -0.72 -28.89
CA ARG A 287 5.19 -1.06 -29.58
C ARG A 287 5.53 -1.85 -30.83
N ASP A 288 4.84 -2.93 -31.06
CA ASP A 288 4.89 -3.69 -32.31
C ASP A 288 4.18 -2.94 -33.44
#